data_2b886e6dc496dcd244d45523e36ae2a9
#
_entry.id   2b886e6dc496dcd244d45523e36ae2a9
#
_cell.length_a   1.000
_cell.length_b   1.000
_cell.length_c   1.000
_cell.angle_alpha   90.00
_cell.angle_beta   90.00
_cell.angle_gamma   90.00
#
_symmetry.space_group_name_H-M   'P 1'
#
loop_
_entity.id
_entity.type
_entity.pdbx_description
1 polymer ?
#
loop_
_entity_poly.entity_id
_entity_poly.type
_entity_poly.pdbx_seq_one_letter_code
_entity_poly.pdbx_strand_id
1 'polypeptide(L)'
;MRRGGRTYDHWMLKRVAVALATAAIALIAGCGNSQDDQAPASCLVGNEGYLKALERSPAPVLLGSTTPISDCLVPEQSQGQLATIGQEMIVAATKLNDEARRDPAGPAAVELGYLLGAVSKGADPIHTDLVRRLNSSAHFSRTGGALPASFERAFGRGYQAGRESG
;
A
#
# COMPACT_ATOMS: atom_id res chain seq x y z
N MET A 1 -25.21 25.07 -79.38
CA MET A 1 -24.41 24.11 -78.59
C MET A 1 -23.94 24.81 -77.37
N ARG A 2 -24.57 24.57 -76.20
CA ARG A 2 -24.18 25.13 -74.86
C ARG A 2 -23.64 23.98 -74.02
N ARG A 3 -22.34 24.04 -73.69
CA ARG A 3 -21.71 23.14 -72.71
C ARG A 3 -22.00 23.68 -71.31
N GLY A 4 -22.78 22.95 -70.54
CA GLY A 4 -22.96 23.21 -69.09
C GLY A 4 -21.80 22.58 -68.28
N GLY A 5 -20.94 23.43 -67.74
CA GLY A 5 -19.93 23.02 -66.74
C GLY A 5 -20.58 22.80 -65.38
N ARG A 6 -20.49 21.57 -64.85
CA ARG A 6 -20.94 21.22 -63.56
C ARG A 6 -19.78 21.54 -62.56
N THR A 7 -19.92 22.64 -61.84
CA THR A 7 -19.04 22.97 -60.73
C THR A 7 -19.41 22.04 -59.57
N TYR A 8 -18.55 21.06 -59.28
CA TYR A 8 -18.69 20.24 -58.06
C TYR A 8 -18.27 21.08 -56.89
N ASP A 9 -19.21 21.24 -55.93
CA ASP A 9 -19.05 22.04 -54.75
C ASP A 9 -17.92 21.50 -53.85
N HIS A 10 -16.82 22.17 -53.87
CA HIS A 10 -15.68 21.98 -52.96
C HIS A 10 -16.05 22.12 -51.46
N TRP A 11 -17.27 22.52 -51.22
CA TRP A 11 -17.76 22.74 -49.83
C TRP A 11 -18.19 21.47 -49.13
N MET A 12 -18.70 20.46 -49.86
CA MET A 12 -19.08 19.18 -49.24
C MET A 12 -17.87 18.32 -48.85
N LEU A 13 -16.77 18.38 -49.58
CA LEU A 13 -15.56 17.63 -49.21
C LEU A 13 -14.88 18.14 -47.93
N LYS A 14 -14.96 19.44 -47.65
CA LYS A 14 -14.36 20.00 -46.43
C LYS A 14 -15.15 19.65 -45.17
N ARG A 15 -16.47 19.43 -45.26
CA ARG A 15 -17.30 19.05 -44.10
C ARG A 15 -17.19 17.58 -43.73
N VAL A 16 -16.93 16.72 -44.69
CA VAL A 16 -16.73 15.28 -44.45
C VAL A 16 -15.36 15.00 -43.85
N ALA A 17 -14.31 15.76 -44.22
CA ALA A 17 -12.97 15.61 -43.67
C ALA A 17 -12.86 16.05 -42.22
N VAL A 18 -13.66 17.05 -41.77
CA VAL A 18 -13.69 17.51 -40.37
C VAL A 18 -14.47 16.55 -39.44
N ALA A 19 -15.49 15.87 -39.98
CA ALA A 19 -16.28 14.90 -39.17
C ALA A 19 -15.51 13.58 -38.92
N LEU A 20 -14.56 13.19 -39.76
CA LEU A 20 -13.71 12.00 -39.57
C LEU A 20 -12.55 12.24 -38.61
N ALA A 21 -12.07 13.48 -38.44
CA ALA A 21 -10.99 13.82 -37.54
C ALA A 21 -11.44 13.85 -36.04
N THR A 22 -12.72 14.13 -35.77
CA THR A 22 -13.25 14.20 -34.40
C THR A 22 -13.64 12.83 -33.82
N ALA A 23 -13.85 11.80 -34.63
CA ALA A 23 -14.17 10.45 -34.18
C ALA A 23 -12.95 9.64 -33.69
N ALA A 24 -11.73 10.03 -34.10
CA ALA A 24 -10.50 9.31 -33.73
C ALA A 24 -9.96 9.68 -32.33
N ILE A 25 -10.43 10.75 -31.70
CA ILE A 25 -9.94 11.22 -30.39
C ILE A 25 -10.70 10.57 -29.23
N ALA A 26 -11.87 9.98 -29.46
CA ALA A 26 -12.71 9.40 -28.41
C ALA A 26 -12.34 7.97 -28.00
N LEU A 27 -11.34 7.33 -28.59
CA LEU A 27 -10.94 5.95 -28.29
C LEU A 27 -9.71 5.81 -27.39
N ILE A 28 -9.14 6.92 -26.87
CA ILE A 28 -7.96 6.87 -25.97
C ILE A 28 -8.36 7.10 -24.50
N ALA A 29 -9.64 7.31 -24.21
CA ALA A 29 -10.14 7.52 -22.84
C ALA A 29 -10.66 6.23 -22.21
N GLY A 30 -9.89 5.14 -22.27
CA GLY A 30 -10.36 3.83 -21.84
C GLY A 30 -9.33 2.96 -21.12
N CYS A 31 -8.34 3.55 -20.43
CA CYS A 31 -7.62 2.89 -19.34
C CYS A 31 -7.76 3.77 -18.11
N GLY A 32 -8.96 3.79 -17.54
CA GLY A 32 -9.19 4.25 -16.18
C GLY A 32 -8.54 3.24 -15.24
N ASN A 33 -7.25 3.39 -14.97
CA ASN A 33 -6.65 2.86 -13.77
C ASN A 33 -7.27 3.71 -12.65
N SER A 34 -8.23 3.16 -11.93
CA SER A 34 -8.74 3.78 -10.72
C SER A 34 -7.56 3.91 -9.77
N GLN A 35 -7.13 5.14 -9.48
CA GLN A 35 -6.06 5.42 -8.51
C GLN A 35 -6.44 4.91 -7.12
N ASP A 36 -7.73 4.64 -6.90
CA ASP A 36 -8.29 4.14 -5.64
C ASP A 36 -7.88 2.68 -5.34
N ASP A 37 -7.44 1.92 -6.36
CA ASP A 37 -7.04 0.50 -6.23
C ASP A 37 -5.52 0.33 -5.98
N GLN A 38 -4.77 1.42 -5.84
CA GLN A 38 -3.32 1.38 -5.67
C GLN A 38 -2.89 1.96 -4.32
N ALA A 39 -2.07 1.21 -3.60
CA ALA A 39 -1.44 1.74 -2.40
C ALA A 39 -0.54 2.95 -2.76
N PRO A 40 -0.47 3.96 -1.88
CA PRO A 40 0.41 5.11 -2.05
C PRO A 40 1.86 4.71 -2.32
N ALA A 41 2.58 5.48 -3.15
CA ALA A 41 3.98 5.21 -3.49
C ALA A 41 4.90 5.19 -2.26
N SER A 42 4.55 5.92 -1.20
CA SER A 42 5.22 5.89 0.10
C SER A 42 5.20 4.52 0.78
N CYS A 43 4.32 3.61 0.39
CA CYS A 43 4.28 2.24 0.89
C CYS A 43 5.36 1.31 0.27
N LEU A 44 6.02 1.77 -0.80
CA LEU A 44 7.06 1.02 -1.51
C LEU A 44 8.49 1.36 -1.02
N VAL A 45 8.63 1.85 0.20
CA VAL A 45 9.92 2.31 0.77
C VAL A 45 10.87 1.19 1.19
N GLY A 46 10.49 -0.08 1.01
CA GLY A 46 11.27 -1.22 1.48
C GLY A 46 11.26 -1.39 3.00
N ASN A 47 11.79 -2.52 3.49
CA ASN A 47 11.76 -2.82 4.93
C ASN A 47 12.54 -1.79 5.78
N GLU A 48 13.65 -1.24 5.28
CA GLU A 48 14.41 -0.21 5.98
C GLU A 48 13.61 1.09 6.15
N GLY A 49 12.78 1.44 5.16
CA GLY A 49 11.87 2.58 5.26
C GLY A 49 10.79 2.38 6.32
N TYR A 50 10.23 1.18 6.42
CA TYR A 50 9.29 0.81 7.48
C TYR A 50 9.97 0.86 8.86
N LEU A 51 11.14 0.25 9.02
CA LEU A 51 11.89 0.26 10.27
C LEU A 51 12.17 1.68 10.75
N LYS A 52 12.71 2.53 9.86
CA LYS A 52 13.00 3.94 10.19
C LYS A 52 11.75 4.73 10.58
N ALA A 53 10.63 4.50 9.91
CA ALA A 53 9.38 5.17 10.28
C ALA A 53 8.88 4.71 11.66
N LEU A 54 8.99 3.41 11.95
CA LEU A 54 8.55 2.79 13.21
C LEU A 54 9.34 3.24 14.44
N GLU A 55 10.57 3.78 14.29
CA GLU A 55 11.33 4.40 15.39
C GLU A 55 10.54 5.50 16.14
N ARG A 56 9.51 6.05 15.52
CA ARG A 56 8.65 7.07 16.14
C ARG A 56 7.60 6.50 17.08
N SER A 57 7.32 5.19 16.99
CA SER A 57 6.28 4.57 17.81
C SER A 57 6.57 4.71 19.31
N PRO A 58 5.56 4.85 20.14
CA PRO A 58 4.12 4.75 19.90
C PRO A 58 3.45 6.03 19.34
N ALA A 59 4.20 7.12 19.06
CA ALA A 59 3.62 8.28 18.38
C ALA A 59 3.19 7.91 16.93
N PRO A 60 2.31 8.71 16.29
CA PRO A 60 1.85 8.43 14.93
C PRO A 60 3.01 8.22 13.95
N VAL A 61 2.99 7.07 13.26
CA VAL A 61 4.00 6.66 12.27
C VAL A 61 3.48 6.96 10.87
N LEU A 62 4.24 7.73 10.12
CA LEU A 62 3.90 8.12 8.74
C LEU A 62 5.04 7.73 7.80
N LEU A 63 4.71 7.05 6.72
CA LEU A 63 5.59 6.79 5.58
C LEU A 63 5.61 8.04 4.68
N GLY A 64 6.81 8.48 4.28
CA GLY A 64 6.94 9.67 3.44
C GLY A 64 6.32 10.94 4.02
N SER A 65 6.14 11.05 5.33
CA SER A 65 5.57 12.17 6.09
C SER A 65 4.04 12.33 6.08
N THR A 66 3.30 11.61 5.27
CA THR A 66 1.82 11.79 5.13
C THR A 66 1.00 10.52 5.21
N THR A 67 1.58 9.36 4.96
CA THR A 67 0.82 8.10 4.77
C THR A 67 0.91 7.21 6.01
N PRO A 68 -0.18 7.00 6.73
CA PRO A 68 -0.26 5.96 7.76
C PRO A 68 0.02 4.57 7.17
N ILE A 69 0.56 3.66 7.97
CA ILE A 69 0.85 2.29 7.51
C ILE A 69 -0.44 1.56 7.09
N SER A 70 -1.57 1.82 7.76
CA SER A 70 -2.88 1.24 7.42
C SER A 70 -3.31 1.55 5.99
N ASP A 71 -2.96 2.73 5.47
CA ASP A 71 -3.33 3.18 4.13
C ASP A 71 -2.55 2.45 3.02
N CYS A 72 -1.55 1.64 3.38
CA CYS A 72 -0.86 0.76 2.46
C CYS A 72 -1.65 -0.51 2.10
N LEU A 73 -2.76 -0.75 2.78
CA LEU A 73 -3.64 -1.90 2.58
C LEU A 73 -4.96 -1.42 1.95
N VAL A 74 -5.03 -1.54 0.63
CA VAL A 74 -6.18 -1.07 -0.16
C VAL A 74 -7.09 -2.25 -0.52
N PRO A 75 -8.43 -2.14 -0.37
CA PRO A 75 -9.36 -3.26 -0.59
C PRO A 75 -9.25 -3.96 -1.95
N GLU A 76 -9.04 -3.21 -3.02
CA GLU A 76 -8.93 -3.73 -4.40
C GLU A 76 -7.47 -3.84 -4.88
N GLN A 77 -6.52 -3.86 -3.94
CA GLN A 77 -5.08 -3.89 -4.24
C GLN A 77 -4.69 -5.07 -5.11
N SER A 78 -3.87 -4.83 -6.16
CA SER A 78 -3.36 -5.90 -6.99
C SER A 78 -2.50 -6.89 -6.21
N GLN A 79 -2.57 -8.19 -6.56
CA GLN A 79 -1.80 -9.24 -5.90
C GLN A 79 -0.28 -8.97 -5.94
N GLY A 80 0.23 -8.39 -7.04
CA GLY A 80 1.65 -8.03 -7.17
C GLY A 80 2.07 -6.93 -6.18
N GLN A 81 1.26 -5.89 -6.05
CA GLN A 81 1.53 -4.80 -5.12
C GLN A 81 1.41 -5.28 -3.66
N LEU A 82 0.36 -6.05 -3.34
CA LEU A 82 0.18 -6.64 -2.02
C LEU A 82 1.36 -7.56 -1.65
N ALA A 83 1.84 -8.38 -2.59
CA ALA A 83 2.98 -9.25 -2.35
C ALA A 83 4.26 -8.44 -2.07
N THR A 84 4.52 -7.36 -2.81
CA THR A 84 5.69 -6.50 -2.63
C THR A 84 5.65 -5.80 -1.27
N ILE A 85 4.58 -5.08 -0.97
CA ILE A 85 4.41 -4.35 0.30
C ILE A 85 4.41 -5.32 1.48
N GLY A 86 3.66 -6.42 1.38
CA GLY A 86 3.56 -7.43 2.43
C GLY A 86 4.89 -8.11 2.74
N GLN A 87 5.71 -8.39 1.72
CA GLN A 87 7.05 -8.95 1.92
C GLN A 87 7.95 -8.01 2.72
N GLU A 88 7.95 -6.72 2.42
CA GLU A 88 8.75 -5.74 3.14
C GLU A 88 8.30 -5.58 4.60
N MET A 89 7.00 -5.56 4.84
CA MET A 89 6.44 -5.57 6.20
C MET A 89 6.84 -6.82 6.99
N ILE A 90 6.83 -8.00 6.37
CA ILE A 90 7.23 -9.27 7.01
C ILE A 90 8.72 -9.26 7.36
N VAL A 91 9.58 -8.74 6.48
CA VAL A 91 11.01 -8.61 6.75
C VAL A 91 11.24 -7.65 7.93
N ALA A 92 10.57 -6.49 7.94
CA ALA A 92 10.63 -5.55 9.05
C ALA A 92 10.16 -6.21 10.38
N ALA A 93 9.02 -6.90 10.38
CA ALA A 93 8.51 -7.61 11.54
C ALA A 93 9.48 -8.68 12.06
N THR A 94 10.16 -9.39 11.17
CA THR A 94 11.15 -10.41 11.53
C THR A 94 12.36 -9.78 12.23
N LYS A 95 12.90 -8.68 11.69
CA LYS A 95 14.01 -7.94 12.30
C LYS A 95 13.63 -7.42 13.69
N LEU A 96 12.46 -6.77 13.79
CA LEU A 96 11.97 -6.24 15.07
C LEU A 96 11.74 -7.35 16.11
N ASN A 97 11.22 -8.52 15.70
CA ASN A 97 11.08 -9.66 16.59
C ASN A 97 12.44 -10.18 17.09
N ASP A 98 13.43 -10.28 16.23
CA ASP A 98 14.79 -10.70 16.61
C ASP A 98 15.44 -9.70 17.60
N GLU A 99 15.19 -8.41 17.46
CA GLU A 99 15.65 -7.37 18.38
C GLU A 99 14.88 -7.39 19.70
N ALA A 100 13.55 -7.48 19.65
CA ALA A 100 12.69 -7.54 20.82
C ALA A 100 12.96 -8.78 21.69
N ARG A 101 13.46 -9.86 21.11
CA ARG A 101 13.89 -11.04 21.92
C ARG A 101 15.18 -10.82 22.67
N ARG A 102 16.03 -9.90 22.23
CA ARG A 102 17.26 -9.52 22.95
C ARG A 102 16.95 -8.51 24.05
N ASP A 103 16.01 -7.59 23.80
CA ASP A 103 15.51 -6.62 24.76
C ASP A 103 13.96 -6.59 24.75
N PRO A 104 13.31 -7.47 25.52
CA PRO A 104 11.86 -7.62 25.51
C PRO A 104 11.07 -6.39 26.00
N ALA A 105 11.69 -5.48 26.73
CA ALA A 105 11.07 -4.23 27.18
C ALA A 105 11.42 -3.04 26.29
N GLY A 106 12.32 -3.24 25.32
CA GLY A 106 12.91 -2.23 24.47
C GLY A 106 11.96 -1.71 23.36
N PRO A 107 12.46 -0.74 22.58
CA PRO A 107 11.67 -0.08 21.55
C PRO A 107 11.19 -1.05 20.46
N ALA A 108 11.99 -2.03 20.05
CA ALA A 108 11.65 -2.97 18.99
C ALA A 108 10.35 -3.75 19.26
N ALA A 109 10.04 -4.05 20.53
CA ALA A 109 8.77 -4.69 20.90
C ALA A 109 7.56 -3.74 20.71
N VAL A 110 7.75 -2.44 20.96
CA VAL A 110 6.72 -1.41 20.72
C VAL A 110 6.52 -1.21 19.20
N GLU A 111 7.61 -1.09 18.46
CA GLU A 111 7.62 -0.92 17.01
C GLU A 111 6.93 -2.10 16.29
N LEU A 112 7.25 -3.32 16.72
CA LEU A 112 6.62 -4.53 16.21
C LEU A 112 5.11 -4.53 16.49
N GLY A 113 4.72 -4.18 17.72
CA GLY A 113 3.32 -4.04 18.08
C GLY A 113 2.63 -3.00 17.20
N TYR A 114 3.23 -1.83 17.02
CA TYR A 114 2.68 -0.76 16.18
C TYR A 114 2.44 -1.23 14.75
N LEU A 115 3.42 -1.88 14.13
CA LEU A 115 3.28 -2.41 12.77
C LEU A 115 2.08 -3.35 12.66
N LEU A 116 1.94 -4.30 13.59
CA LEU A 116 0.81 -5.24 13.57
C LEU A 116 -0.53 -4.56 13.87
N GLY A 117 -0.54 -3.58 14.75
CA GLY A 117 -1.73 -2.78 15.04
C GLY A 117 -2.21 -1.99 13.82
N ALA A 118 -1.29 -1.31 13.13
CA ALA A 118 -1.57 -0.54 11.91
C ALA A 118 -2.07 -1.44 10.77
N VAL A 119 -1.41 -2.58 10.55
CA VAL A 119 -1.87 -3.58 9.58
C VAL A 119 -3.26 -4.11 9.94
N SER A 120 -3.50 -4.42 11.20
CA SER A 120 -4.83 -4.87 11.65
C SER A 120 -5.92 -3.81 11.47
N LYS A 121 -5.58 -2.52 11.50
CA LYS A 121 -6.50 -1.41 11.23
C LYS A 121 -6.89 -1.31 9.77
N GLY A 122 -5.90 -1.42 8.85
CA GLY A 122 -6.12 -1.27 7.42
C GLY A 122 -6.54 -2.56 6.69
N ALA A 123 -6.51 -3.72 7.38
CA ALA A 123 -6.71 -5.00 6.73
C ALA A 123 -8.19 -5.27 6.36
N ASP A 124 -8.40 -5.63 5.12
CA ASP A 124 -9.62 -6.21 4.56
C ASP A 124 -9.48 -7.72 4.35
N PRO A 125 -10.55 -8.45 3.96
CA PRO A 125 -10.49 -9.89 3.73
C PRO A 125 -9.38 -10.37 2.79
N ILE A 126 -9.00 -9.58 1.77
CA ILE A 126 -7.90 -9.92 0.85
C ILE A 126 -6.53 -9.95 1.55
N HIS A 127 -6.38 -9.28 2.69
CA HIS A 127 -5.14 -9.16 3.46
C HIS A 127 -4.97 -10.26 4.52
N THR A 128 -5.92 -11.20 4.64
CA THR A 128 -5.93 -12.23 5.70
C THR A 128 -4.63 -13.04 5.76
N ASP A 129 -4.06 -13.41 4.61
CA ASP A 129 -2.80 -14.16 4.57
C ASP A 129 -1.62 -13.32 5.06
N LEU A 130 -1.54 -12.05 4.68
CA LEU A 130 -0.53 -11.12 5.16
C LEU A 130 -0.61 -10.96 6.69
N VAL A 131 -1.79 -10.71 7.23
CA VAL A 131 -2.02 -10.58 8.69
C VAL A 131 -1.56 -11.84 9.41
N ARG A 132 -1.91 -13.02 8.91
CA ARG A 132 -1.49 -14.30 9.49
C ARG A 132 0.02 -14.46 9.48
N ARG A 133 0.70 -14.14 8.37
CA ARG A 133 2.15 -14.23 8.23
C ARG A 133 2.88 -13.25 9.15
N LEU A 134 2.39 -12.02 9.27
CA LEU A 134 2.94 -11.02 10.18
C LEU A 134 2.82 -11.46 11.64
N ASN A 135 1.65 -11.96 12.04
CA ASN A 135 1.48 -12.52 13.39
C ASN A 135 2.45 -13.70 13.65
N SER A 136 2.62 -14.59 12.68
CA SER A 136 3.59 -15.68 12.79
C SER A 136 5.02 -15.17 12.94
N SER A 137 5.42 -14.15 12.18
CA SER A 137 6.76 -13.54 12.26
C SER A 137 6.98 -12.86 13.61
N ALA A 138 5.98 -12.15 14.13
CA ALA A 138 6.05 -11.44 15.41
C ALA A 138 6.18 -12.36 16.63
N HIS A 139 5.61 -13.55 16.54
CA HIS A 139 5.62 -14.52 17.65
C HIS A 139 6.63 -15.67 17.45
N PHE A 140 7.39 -15.65 16.35
CA PHE A 140 8.36 -16.70 16.08
C PHE A 140 9.44 -16.76 17.16
N SER A 141 9.69 -17.96 17.70
CA SER A 141 10.77 -18.24 18.64
C SER A 141 11.57 -19.45 18.19
N ARG A 142 12.88 -19.27 18.02
CA ARG A 142 13.80 -20.38 17.71
C ARG A 142 13.89 -21.41 18.83
N THR A 143 13.66 -20.99 20.06
CA THR A 143 13.79 -21.82 21.28
C THR A 143 12.46 -22.34 21.79
N GLY A 144 11.33 -21.95 21.21
CA GLY A 144 10.00 -22.37 21.61
C GLY A 144 9.53 -21.86 22.98
N GLY A 145 10.28 -20.96 23.62
CA GLY A 145 9.95 -20.40 24.92
C GLY A 145 8.77 -19.39 24.88
N ALA A 146 8.03 -19.33 26.00
CA ALA A 146 7.00 -18.30 26.17
C ALA A 146 7.61 -16.89 26.13
N LEU A 147 6.85 -15.94 25.60
CA LEU A 147 7.26 -14.53 25.60
C LEU A 147 7.20 -13.96 27.02
N PRO A 148 8.21 -13.19 27.47
CA PRO A 148 8.20 -12.61 28.80
C PRO A 148 7.11 -11.52 28.90
N ALA A 149 6.55 -11.34 30.09
CA ALA A 149 5.52 -10.35 30.35
C ALA A 149 5.94 -8.90 30.02
N SER A 150 7.24 -8.60 30.02
CA SER A 150 7.78 -7.31 29.56
C SER A 150 7.58 -7.10 28.06
N PHE A 151 7.79 -8.13 27.26
CA PHE A 151 7.50 -8.10 25.81
C PHE A 151 6.01 -7.86 25.57
N GLU A 152 5.14 -8.65 26.21
CA GLU A 152 3.69 -8.53 26.02
C GLU A 152 3.19 -7.11 26.34
N ARG A 153 3.72 -6.49 27.40
CA ARG A 153 3.37 -5.10 27.73
C ARG A 153 3.88 -4.09 26.70
N ALA A 154 5.12 -4.22 26.24
CA ALA A 154 5.72 -3.32 25.26
C ALA A 154 5.02 -3.46 23.90
N PHE A 155 4.85 -4.68 23.43
CA PHE A 155 4.12 -5.00 22.22
C PHE A 155 2.67 -4.50 22.28
N GLY A 156 1.96 -4.74 23.37
CA GLY A 156 0.58 -4.30 23.55
C GLY A 156 0.41 -2.78 23.46
N ARG A 157 1.33 -2.00 24.05
CA ARG A 157 1.32 -0.52 23.90
C ARG A 157 1.47 -0.12 22.44
N GLY A 158 2.42 -0.71 21.72
CA GLY A 158 2.62 -0.45 20.29
C GLY A 158 1.38 -0.83 19.48
N TYR A 159 0.83 -2.02 19.73
CA TYR A 159 -0.35 -2.52 19.01
C TYR A 159 -1.56 -1.59 19.16
N GLN A 160 -1.85 -1.12 20.37
CA GLN A 160 -2.94 -0.16 20.58
C GLN A 160 -2.69 1.16 19.81
N ALA A 161 -1.47 1.71 19.93
CA ALA A 161 -1.11 2.94 19.22
C ALA A 161 -1.24 2.77 17.68
N GLY A 162 -0.79 1.63 17.13
CA GLY A 162 -0.94 1.32 15.72
C GLY A 162 -2.40 1.16 15.27
N ARG A 163 -3.25 0.60 16.12
CA ARG A 163 -4.70 0.52 15.89
C ARG A 163 -5.39 1.88 15.88
N GLU A 164 -4.89 2.81 16.66
CA GLU A 164 -5.47 4.16 16.79
C GLU A 164 -4.98 5.09 15.67
N SER A 165 -3.68 5.11 15.40
CA SER A 165 -3.02 6.11 14.57
C SER A 165 -2.22 5.58 13.38
N GLY A 166 -2.12 4.28 13.23
CA GLY A 166 -1.40 3.63 12.14
C GLY A 166 -2.11 3.66 10.80
#